data_57646358c682b138be33df68e5e62fee
#
_entry.id   57646358c682b138be33df68e5e62fee
#
_cell.length_a   1.000
_cell.length_b   1.000
_cell.length_c   1.000
_cell.angle_alpha   90.00
_cell.angle_beta   90.00
_cell.angle_gamma   90.00
#
_symmetry.space_group_name_H-M   'P 1'
#
loop_
_entity.id
_entity.type
_entity.pdbx_description
1 polymer ?
#
loop_
_entity_poly.entity_id
_entity_poly.type
_entity_poly.pdbx_seq_one_letter_code
_entity_poly.pdbx_strand_id
1 'polypeptide(L)'
;SLRRQRQMCIRDSVTTAALSNLTKMRAMGNHYSATQTFPIVAGTDGIGTLKNGQRVYFAMPSAPFGALAEQVLVNKNLIIPIPDEIDDVTAAAIANPGMSSWVALVSRAKFVKGQKVLINGATGSAGSLAVKIAYHLGAKKVIVTGRNAEKLAKLDADETVPFDMTADNGATEFEQQLYPIFKDGVD
;
A
#
# COMPACT_ATOMS: atom_id res chain seq x y z
N SER A 1 1.35 -4.50 33.37
CA SER A 1 2.65 -4.92 33.88
C SER A 1 3.56 -5.31 32.70
N LEU A 2 4.84 -4.99 32.80
CA LEU A 2 5.87 -5.28 31.79
C LEU A 2 5.94 -6.76 31.36
N ARG A 3 5.53 -7.69 32.22
CA ARG A 3 5.47 -9.13 31.90
C ARG A 3 4.36 -9.47 30.91
N ARG A 4 3.20 -8.81 30.94
CA ARG A 4 2.12 -9.00 29.94
C ARG A 4 2.48 -8.39 28.58
N GLN A 5 3.18 -7.25 28.57
CA GLN A 5 3.68 -6.67 27.32
C GLN A 5 4.74 -7.56 26.66
N ARG A 6 5.61 -8.25 27.45
CA ARG A 6 6.62 -9.18 26.91
C ARG A 6 6.02 -10.41 26.23
N GLN A 7 4.79 -10.83 26.57
CA GLN A 7 4.12 -11.97 25.96
C GLN A 7 3.37 -11.61 24.66
N MET A 8 3.15 -10.31 24.40
CA MET A 8 2.40 -9.82 23.22
C MET A 8 3.31 -9.24 22.14
N CYS A 9 4.59 -9.09 22.38
CA CYS A 9 5.55 -8.49 21.45
C CYS A 9 6.64 -9.49 21.11
N ILE A 10 6.94 -9.62 19.82
CA ILE A 10 8.02 -10.45 19.31
C ILE A 10 9.17 -9.53 18.92
N ARG A 11 10.39 -9.94 19.23
CA ARG A 11 11.61 -9.24 18.83
C ARG A 11 12.16 -9.94 17.60
N ASP A 12 12.05 -9.26 16.48
CA ASP A 12 12.43 -9.77 15.17
C ASP A 12 13.75 -9.16 14.72
N SER A 13 14.55 -9.95 14.00
CA SER A 13 15.68 -9.41 13.23
C SER A 13 15.16 -8.90 11.90
N VAL A 14 15.31 -7.59 11.66
CA VAL A 14 14.84 -6.96 10.41
C VAL A 14 15.84 -7.26 9.29
N THR A 15 15.34 -7.75 8.18
CA THR A 15 16.13 -7.98 6.94
C THR A 15 15.89 -6.89 5.91
N THR A 16 14.66 -6.38 5.83
CA THR A 16 14.29 -5.34 4.85
C THR A 16 13.20 -4.43 5.42
N ALA A 17 13.36 -3.13 5.25
CA ALA A 17 12.36 -2.13 5.68
C ALA A 17 11.88 -1.30 4.48
N ALA A 18 10.57 -1.04 4.42
CA ALA A 18 9.96 -0.27 3.34
C ALA A 18 10.08 1.25 3.58
N LEU A 19 10.66 1.98 2.62
CA LEU A 19 10.68 3.45 2.59
C LEU A 19 9.46 4.00 1.85
N SER A 20 8.28 3.68 2.34
CA SER A 20 7.01 4.14 1.79
C SER A 20 6.73 5.63 2.09
N ASN A 21 5.76 6.22 1.38
CA ASN A 21 5.28 7.57 1.73
C ASN A 21 4.73 7.64 3.15
N LEU A 22 4.10 6.57 3.64
CA LEU A 22 3.64 6.48 5.02
C LEU A 22 4.82 6.59 6.01
N THR A 23 5.91 5.87 5.75
CA THR A 23 7.14 5.96 6.56
C THR A 23 7.66 7.38 6.62
N LYS A 24 7.74 8.08 5.46
CA LYS A 24 8.20 9.48 5.40
C LYS A 24 7.28 10.43 6.16
N MET A 25 5.99 10.35 5.92
CA MET A 25 5.01 11.24 6.57
C MET A 25 4.98 11.05 8.09
N ARG A 26 5.11 9.82 8.57
CA ARG A 26 5.18 9.54 10.01
C ARG A 26 6.48 10.06 10.63
N ALA A 27 7.60 9.87 9.95
CA ALA A 27 8.91 10.37 10.41
C ALA A 27 8.95 11.90 10.50
N MET A 28 8.23 12.60 9.61
CA MET A 28 8.08 14.06 9.61
C MET A 28 7.02 14.58 10.58
N GLY A 29 6.28 13.71 11.26
CA GLY A 29 5.15 14.12 12.10
C GLY A 29 3.89 14.59 11.34
N ASN A 30 3.87 14.49 10.02
CA ASN A 30 2.80 15.01 9.16
C ASN A 30 1.65 14.02 8.90
N HIS A 31 1.72 12.82 9.45
CA HIS A 31 0.65 11.83 9.32
C HIS A 31 -0.23 11.82 10.56
N TYR A 32 -1.57 11.67 10.40
CA TYR A 32 -2.52 11.66 11.53
C TYR A 32 -2.19 10.60 12.60
N SER A 33 -1.49 9.53 12.22
CA SER A 33 -1.05 8.48 13.14
C SER A 33 0.41 8.64 13.60
N ALA A 34 1.05 9.78 13.32
CA ALA A 34 2.41 10.04 13.79
C ALA A 34 2.42 10.31 15.30
N THR A 35 3.50 9.89 15.97
CA THR A 35 3.73 10.33 17.36
C THR A 35 4.14 11.79 17.38
N GLN A 36 3.77 12.50 18.42
CA GLN A 36 4.25 13.85 18.72
C GLN A 36 5.54 13.84 19.56
N THR A 37 6.00 12.66 19.99
CA THR A 37 7.20 12.51 20.82
C THR A 37 8.38 12.08 19.97
N PHE A 38 9.42 12.91 19.93
CA PHE A 38 10.69 12.63 19.25
C PHE A 38 11.84 12.61 20.28
N PRO A 39 12.96 11.91 20.00
CA PRO A 39 13.29 11.18 18.76
C PRO A 39 12.58 9.82 18.63
N ILE A 40 12.41 9.37 17.40
CA ILE A 40 11.90 8.03 17.05
C ILE A 40 12.82 7.35 16.03
N VAL A 41 12.83 6.02 16.03
CA VAL A 41 13.37 5.24 14.91
C VAL A 41 12.30 5.17 13.83
N ALA A 42 12.64 5.59 12.60
CA ALA A 42 11.70 5.58 11.48
C ALA A 42 11.40 4.14 10.99
N GLY A 43 10.37 4.01 10.14
CA GLY A 43 9.97 2.72 9.57
C GLY A 43 8.64 2.22 10.14
N THR A 44 7.68 1.99 9.25
CA THR A 44 6.32 1.56 9.61
C THR A 44 6.12 0.07 9.45
N ASP A 45 6.89 -0.55 8.57
CA ASP A 45 6.75 -1.95 8.19
C ASP A 45 8.03 -2.49 7.54
N GLY A 46 8.11 -3.81 7.47
CA GLY A 46 9.27 -4.49 6.90
C GLY A 46 9.14 -6.01 6.96
N ILE A 47 10.22 -6.64 6.57
CA ILE A 47 10.41 -8.08 6.64
C ILE A 47 11.46 -8.38 7.70
N GLY A 48 11.25 -9.45 8.42
CA GLY A 48 12.19 -9.91 9.43
C GLY A 48 12.10 -11.42 9.66
N THR A 49 12.98 -11.91 10.53
CA THR A 49 13.03 -13.32 10.90
C THR A 49 12.80 -13.46 12.40
N LEU A 50 11.82 -14.26 12.76
CA LEU A 50 11.55 -14.62 14.14
C LEU A 50 12.67 -15.52 14.71
N LYS A 51 12.74 -15.65 16.03
CA LYS A 51 13.71 -16.52 16.71
C LYS A 51 13.65 -17.99 16.28
N ASN A 52 12.49 -18.45 15.80
CA ASN A 52 12.31 -19.82 15.28
C ASN A 52 12.72 -19.99 13.82
N GLY A 53 13.28 -18.95 13.17
CA GLY A 53 13.70 -18.96 11.78
C GLY A 53 12.59 -18.59 10.77
N GLN A 54 11.36 -18.36 11.21
CA GLN A 54 10.26 -18.05 10.32
C GLN A 54 10.40 -16.62 9.75
N ARG A 55 10.31 -16.48 8.43
CA ARG A 55 10.26 -15.19 7.72
C ARG A 55 8.86 -14.59 7.82
N VAL A 56 8.78 -13.31 8.16
CA VAL A 56 7.51 -12.61 8.39
C VAL A 56 7.53 -11.19 7.84
N TYR A 57 6.39 -10.74 7.34
CA TYR A 57 6.08 -9.32 7.24
C TYR A 57 5.57 -8.84 8.59
N PHE A 58 6.03 -7.68 9.02
CA PHE A 58 5.54 -7.03 10.23
C PHE A 58 5.12 -5.59 9.93
N ALA A 59 4.15 -5.09 10.67
CA ALA A 59 3.66 -3.74 10.56
C ALA A 59 3.56 -3.04 11.91
N MET A 60 3.62 -1.71 11.89
CA MET A 60 3.37 -0.82 13.02
C MET A 60 4.16 -1.18 14.28
N PRO A 61 5.50 -1.14 14.23
CA PRO A 61 6.35 -1.31 15.40
C PRO A 61 5.95 -0.40 16.55
N SER A 62 6.16 -0.88 17.77
CA SER A 62 5.84 -0.11 18.98
C SER A 62 6.77 1.08 19.15
N ALA A 63 6.21 2.28 19.28
CA ALA A 63 7.00 3.49 19.54
C ALA A 63 7.86 3.35 20.82
N PRO A 64 9.07 3.92 20.85
CA PRO A 64 9.71 4.80 19.86
C PRO A 64 10.45 4.04 18.73
N PHE A 65 10.28 2.73 18.65
CA PHE A 65 10.97 1.87 17.70
C PHE A 65 10.30 1.88 16.32
N GLY A 66 11.10 1.65 15.28
CA GLY A 66 10.66 1.57 13.90
C GLY A 66 11.43 0.51 13.11
N ALA A 67 10.99 0.23 11.89
CA ALA A 67 11.54 -0.83 11.06
C ALA A 67 12.96 -0.55 10.52
N LEU A 68 13.44 0.70 10.57
CA LEU A 68 14.82 1.04 10.18
C LEU A 68 15.80 0.79 11.32
N ALA A 69 15.85 -0.44 11.79
CA ALA A 69 16.73 -0.92 12.87
C ALA A 69 17.04 -2.40 12.64
N GLU A 70 18.12 -2.90 13.22
CA GLU A 70 18.48 -4.32 13.16
C GLU A 70 17.46 -5.23 13.84
N GLN A 71 16.78 -4.71 14.86
CA GLN A 71 15.77 -5.43 15.61
C GLN A 71 14.60 -4.52 15.95
N VAL A 72 13.41 -5.10 15.91
CA VAL A 72 12.17 -4.35 16.14
C VAL A 72 11.25 -5.08 17.11
N LEU A 73 10.47 -4.31 17.86
CA LEU A 73 9.44 -4.83 18.76
C LEU A 73 8.07 -4.67 18.11
N VAL A 74 7.44 -5.79 17.77
CA VAL A 74 6.15 -5.81 17.06
C VAL A 74 5.13 -6.64 17.83
N ASN A 75 3.87 -6.20 17.77
CA ASN A 75 2.76 -6.99 18.29
C ASN A 75 2.56 -8.24 17.42
N LYS A 76 2.46 -9.42 18.05
CA LYS A 76 2.25 -10.70 17.35
C LYS A 76 1.05 -10.73 16.40
N ASN A 77 0.04 -9.90 16.65
CA ASN A 77 -1.15 -9.80 15.81
C ASN A 77 -0.92 -8.96 14.54
N LEU A 78 0.24 -8.32 14.42
CA LEU A 78 0.66 -7.50 13.28
C LEU A 78 1.82 -8.15 12.51
N ILE A 79 1.89 -9.47 12.57
CA ILE A 79 2.91 -10.29 11.91
C ILE A 79 2.19 -11.29 11.01
N ILE A 80 2.68 -11.41 9.77
CA ILE A 80 2.15 -12.34 8.78
C ILE A 80 3.31 -13.15 8.20
N PRO A 81 3.27 -14.49 8.23
CA PRO A 81 4.24 -15.32 7.53
C PRO A 81 4.26 -14.97 6.04
N ILE A 82 5.45 -14.92 5.46
CA ILE A 82 5.60 -14.72 4.01
C ILE A 82 6.00 -16.04 3.33
N PRO A 83 5.48 -16.30 2.12
CA PRO A 83 5.87 -17.48 1.33
C PRO A 83 7.36 -17.46 0.98
N ASP A 84 7.96 -18.63 0.86
CA ASP A 84 9.39 -18.75 0.54
C ASP A 84 9.71 -18.32 -0.89
N GLU A 85 8.73 -18.36 -1.79
CA GLU A 85 8.84 -17.98 -3.19
C GLU A 85 8.98 -16.47 -3.41
N ILE A 86 8.69 -15.64 -2.39
CA ILE A 86 8.79 -14.19 -2.47
C ILE A 86 10.03 -13.72 -1.72
N ASP A 87 10.89 -12.96 -2.38
CA ASP A 87 12.05 -12.35 -1.74
C ASP A 87 11.65 -11.19 -0.81
N ASP A 88 12.52 -10.87 0.15
CA ASP A 88 12.26 -9.88 1.19
C ASP A 88 12.03 -8.46 0.62
N VAL A 89 12.75 -8.09 -0.43
CA VAL A 89 12.64 -6.76 -1.04
C VAL A 89 11.29 -6.60 -1.72
N THR A 90 10.89 -7.59 -2.51
CA THR A 90 9.58 -7.62 -3.16
C THR A 90 8.46 -7.63 -2.12
N ALA A 91 8.54 -8.49 -1.11
CA ALA A 91 7.54 -8.58 -0.06
C ALA A 91 7.37 -7.25 0.70
N ALA A 92 8.49 -6.60 1.10
CA ALA A 92 8.46 -5.30 1.75
C ALA A 92 7.86 -4.19 0.86
N ALA A 93 8.20 -4.21 -0.45
CA ALA A 93 7.75 -3.19 -1.38
C ALA A 93 6.25 -3.25 -1.69
N ILE A 94 5.64 -4.45 -1.73
CA ILE A 94 4.25 -4.63 -2.14
C ILE A 94 3.25 -4.70 -0.97
N ALA A 95 3.69 -5.06 0.23
CA ALA A 95 2.77 -5.35 1.34
C ALA A 95 1.89 -4.16 1.71
N ASN A 96 2.46 -3.03 2.08
CA ASN A 96 1.70 -1.84 2.47
C ASN A 96 0.87 -1.25 1.30
N PRO A 97 1.45 -0.94 0.12
CA PRO A 97 0.67 -0.38 -0.98
C PRO A 97 -0.36 -1.36 -1.54
N GLY A 98 -0.08 -2.66 -1.56
CA GLY A 98 -1.02 -3.68 -1.99
C GLY A 98 -2.19 -3.87 -1.03
N MET A 99 -1.93 -3.80 0.28
CA MET A 99 -2.96 -3.92 1.31
C MET A 99 -4.04 -2.84 1.16
N SER A 100 -3.67 -1.59 0.90
CA SER A 100 -4.65 -0.50 0.74
C SER A 100 -5.61 -0.75 -0.42
N SER A 101 -5.10 -1.19 -1.55
CA SER A 101 -5.90 -1.52 -2.73
C SER A 101 -6.76 -2.76 -2.53
N TRP A 102 -6.21 -3.79 -1.90
CA TRP A 102 -6.95 -5.00 -1.54
C TRP A 102 -8.13 -4.70 -0.61
N VAL A 103 -7.88 -3.95 0.47
CA VAL A 103 -8.94 -3.57 1.43
C VAL A 103 -10.01 -2.72 0.77
N ALA A 104 -9.63 -1.79 -0.11
CA ALA A 104 -10.59 -0.97 -0.85
C ALA A 104 -11.53 -1.82 -1.69
N LEU A 105 -11.00 -2.72 -2.49
CA LEU A 105 -11.81 -3.56 -3.39
C LEU A 105 -12.57 -4.66 -2.63
N VAL A 106 -11.88 -5.46 -1.82
CA VAL A 106 -12.48 -6.65 -1.21
C VAL A 106 -13.32 -6.31 0.01
N SER A 107 -12.79 -5.49 0.93
CA SER A 107 -13.45 -5.26 2.22
C SER A 107 -14.46 -4.12 2.18
N ARG A 108 -14.19 -3.05 1.43
CA ARG A 108 -15.04 -1.85 1.36
C ARG A 108 -16.04 -1.91 0.22
N ALA A 109 -15.56 -2.03 -1.00
CA ALA A 109 -16.42 -2.07 -2.19
C ALA A 109 -17.16 -3.41 -2.37
N LYS A 110 -16.69 -4.49 -1.69
CA LYS A 110 -17.25 -5.84 -1.88
C LYS A 110 -17.22 -6.26 -3.36
N PHE A 111 -16.11 -5.97 -4.02
CA PHE A 111 -15.92 -6.19 -5.43
C PHE A 111 -16.35 -7.60 -5.87
N VAL A 112 -17.08 -7.67 -6.97
CA VAL A 112 -17.57 -8.91 -7.57
C VAL A 112 -16.91 -9.11 -8.93
N LYS A 113 -16.52 -10.34 -9.24
CA LYS A 113 -15.96 -10.71 -10.55
C LYS A 113 -16.86 -10.23 -11.68
N GLY A 114 -16.26 -9.62 -12.70
CA GLY A 114 -16.95 -9.08 -13.87
C GLY A 114 -17.28 -7.59 -13.79
N GLN A 115 -17.06 -6.95 -12.66
CA GLN A 115 -17.23 -5.50 -12.50
C GLN A 115 -16.16 -4.70 -13.24
N LYS A 116 -16.48 -3.43 -13.51
CA LYS A 116 -15.57 -2.43 -14.08
C LYS A 116 -15.01 -1.57 -12.96
N VAL A 117 -13.72 -1.25 -13.01
CA VAL A 117 -13.02 -0.48 -11.95
C VAL A 117 -12.34 0.73 -12.55
N LEU A 118 -12.52 1.89 -11.89
CA LEU A 118 -11.73 3.09 -12.13
C LEU A 118 -10.69 3.25 -11.02
N ILE A 119 -9.41 3.35 -11.41
CA ILE A 119 -8.29 3.53 -10.49
C ILE A 119 -7.67 4.92 -10.73
N ASN A 120 -7.94 5.83 -9.81
CA ASN A 120 -7.35 7.17 -9.84
C ASN A 120 -5.95 7.16 -9.21
N GLY A 121 -4.99 7.85 -9.86
CA GLY A 121 -3.59 7.89 -9.40
C GLY A 121 -2.83 6.59 -9.64
N ALA A 122 -3.17 5.87 -10.71
CA ALA A 122 -2.64 4.55 -11.04
C ALA A 122 -1.10 4.51 -11.25
N THR A 123 -0.46 5.64 -11.50
CA THR A 123 1.00 5.72 -11.67
C THR A 123 1.81 5.64 -10.37
N GLY A 124 1.15 5.71 -9.21
CA GLY A 124 1.76 5.50 -7.90
C GLY A 124 1.89 4.02 -7.53
N SER A 125 2.71 3.70 -6.51
CA SER A 125 2.94 2.31 -6.08
C SER A 125 1.65 1.57 -5.71
N ALA A 126 0.75 2.20 -4.95
CA ALA A 126 -0.53 1.59 -4.60
C ALA A 126 -1.45 1.45 -5.82
N GLY A 127 -1.52 2.49 -6.68
CA GLY A 127 -2.37 2.48 -7.86
C GLY A 127 -1.94 1.43 -8.90
N SER A 128 -0.64 1.28 -9.14
CA SER A 128 -0.13 0.26 -10.07
C SER A 128 -0.39 -1.17 -9.57
N LEU A 129 -0.31 -1.39 -8.26
CA LEU A 129 -0.71 -2.66 -7.66
C LEU A 129 -2.24 -2.87 -7.72
N ALA A 130 -3.03 -1.80 -7.57
CA ALA A 130 -4.48 -1.87 -7.67
C ALA A 130 -4.94 -2.42 -9.04
N VAL A 131 -4.25 -2.06 -10.13
CA VAL A 131 -4.52 -2.61 -11.48
C VAL A 131 -4.37 -4.13 -11.48
N LYS A 132 -3.23 -4.63 -10.99
CA LYS A 132 -2.97 -6.08 -10.92
C LYS A 132 -3.96 -6.80 -10.00
N ILE A 133 -4.29 -6.19 -8.86
CA ILE A 133 -5.26 -6.73 -7.91
C ILE A 133 -6.66 -6.79 -8.53
N ALA A 134 -7.09 -5.74 -9.26
CA ALA A 134 -8.38 -5.71 -9.91
C ALA A 134 -8.53 -6.86 -10.92
N TYR A 135 -7.54 -7.08 -11.77
CA TYR A 135 -7.56 -8.22 -12.71
C TYR A 135 -7.49 -9.56 -11.99
N HIS A 136 -6.66 -9.69 -10.96
CA HIS A 136 -6.61 -10.92 -10.13
C HIS A 136 -7.97 -11.25 -9.51
N LEU A 137 -8.73 -10.25 -9.10
CA LEU A 137 -10.08 -10.40 -8.58
C LEU A 137 -11.14 -10.64 -9.70
N GLY A 138 -10.73 -10.56 -10.97
CA GLY A 138 -11.57 -10.83 -12.13
C GLY A 138 -12.35 -9.62 -12.63
N ALA A 139 -11.78 -8.42 -12.56
CA ALA A 139 -12.34 -7.24 -13.19
C ALA A 139 -12.54 -7.48 -14.69
N LYS A 140 -13.69 -7.07 -15.22
CA LYS A 140 -14.01 -7.12 -16.65
C LYS A 140 -13.31 -5.99 -17.42
N LYS A 141 -13.14 -4.85 -16.77
CA LYS A 141 -12.51 -3.65 -17.34
C LYS A 141 -11.83 -2.84 -16.24
N VAL A 142 -10.60 -2.42 -16.51
CA VAL A 142 -9.84 -1.55 -15.63
C VAL A 142 -9.49 -0.26 -16.35
N ILE A 143 -9.97 0.85 -15.83
CA ILE A 143 -9.73 2.20 -16.33
C ILE A 143 -8.77 2.88 -15.37
N VAL A 144 -7.71 3.49 -15.87
CA VAL A 144 -6.69 4.13 -15.05
C VAL A 144 -6.52 5.60 -15.36
N THR A 145 -6.33 6.39 -14.33
CA THR A 145 -6.09 7.82 -14.45
C THR A 145 -4.82 8.24 -13.72
N GLY A 146 -4.22 9.35 -14.17
CA GLY A 146 -3.03 9.92 -13.55
C GLY A 146 -2.38 11.00 -14.40
N ARG A 147 -1.46 11.75 -13.82
CA ARG A 147 -0.83 12.91 -14.46
C ARG A 147 0.20 12.59 -15.55
N ASN A 148 0.83 11.44 -15.46
CA ASN A 148 1.92 11.06 -16.37
C ASN A 148 1.44 10.03 -17.39
N ALA A 149 1.19 10.50 -18.62
CA ALA A 149 0.69 9.67 -19.71
C ALA A 149 1.64 8.51 -20.06
N GLU A 150 2.97 8.73 -20.06
CA GLU A 150 3.95 7.69 -20.37
C GLU A 150 3.94 6.57 -19.33
N LYS A 151 3.77 6.91 -18.04
CA LYS A 151 3.65 5.91 -16.98
C LYS A 151 2.31 5.19 -17.04
N LEU A 152 1.23 5.88 -17.39
CA LEU A 152 -0.08 5.24 -17.59
C LEU A 152 -0.04 4.22 -18.73
N ALA A 153 0.57 4.59 -19.85
CA ALA A 153 0.70 3.71 -21.02
C ALA A 153 1.50 2.40 -20.75
N LYS A 154 2.29 2.37 -19.66
CA LYS A 154 3.03 1.17 -19.23
C LYS A 154 2.22 0.25 -18.31
N LEU A 155 1.05 0.71 -17.86
CA LEU A 155 0.15 -0.12 -17.07
C LEU A 155 -0.66 -1.01 -18.01
N ASP A 156 -0.83 -2.26 -17.61
CA ASP A 156 -1.70 -3.21 -18.28
C ASP A 156 -3.16 -2.91 -17.87
N ALA A 157 -3.75 -1.92 -18.56
CA ALA A 157 -5.12 -1.44 -18.31
C ALA A 157 -5.88 -1.28 -19.61
N ASP A 158 -7.21 -1.46 -19.57
CA ASP A 158 -8.06 -1.39 -20.77
C ASP A 158 -8.17 0.03 -21.32
N GLU A 159 -8.21 1.02 -20.43
CA GLU A 159 -8.25 2.44 -20.81
C GLU A 159 -7.37 3.28 -19.91
N THR A 160 -6.72 4.27 -20.52
CA THR A 160 -5.89 5.25 -19.83
C THR A 160 -6.41 6.66 -20.05
N VAL A 161 -6.59 7.42 -18.97
CA VAL A 161 -7.07 8.79 -19.00
C VAL A 161 -6.05 9.69 -18.30
N PRO A 162 -5.10 10.29 -19.05
CA PRO A 162 -4.16 11.23 -18.46
C PRO A 162 -4.85 12.57 -18.17
N PHE A 163 -4.77 13.04 -16.93
CA PHE A 163 -5.23 14.37 -16.55
C PHE A 163 -4.53 14.88 -15.28
N ASP A 164 -4.53 16.20 -15.09
CA ASP A 164 -3.99 16.85 -13.89
C ASP A 164 -5.05 17.70 -13.20
N MET A 165 -5.56 17.23 -12.06
CA MET A 165 -6.54 17.97 -11.24
C MET A 165 -6.00 19.30 -10.69
N THR A 166 -4.68 19.49 -10.71
CA THR A 166 -4.05 20.75 -10.22
C THR A 166 -3.88 21.79 -11.30
N ALA A 167 -4.15 21.46 -12.57
CA ALA A 167 -4.20 22.44 -13.66
C ALA A 167 -5.46 23.33 -13.55
N ASP A 168 -5.40 24.53 -14.08
CA ASP A 168 -6.50 25.52 -14.00
C ASP A 168 -7.83 24.99 -14.57
N ASN A 169 -7.77 24.11 -15.57
CA ASN A 169 -8.91 23.45 -16.21
C ASN A 169 -9.07 21.96 -15.83
N GLY A 170 -8.30 21.48 -14.86
CA GLY A 170 -8.20 20.05 -14.52
C GLY A 170 -9.53 19.39 -14.21
N ALA A 171 -10.42 20.06 -13.49
CA ALA A 171 -11.76 19.54 -13.19
C ALA A 171 -12.62 19.37 -14.46
N THR A 172 -12.58 20.34 -15.35
CA THR A 172 -13.34 20.31 -16.62
C THR A 172 -12.79 19.24 -17.56
N GLU A 173 -11.47 19.15 -17.67
CA GLU A 173 -10.83 18.07 -18.46
C GLU A 173 -11.17 16.68 -17.92
N PHE A 174 -11.14 16.51 -16.60
CA PHE A 174 -11.53 15.29 -15.95
C PHE A 174 -12.96 14.87 -16.32
N GLU A 175 -13.90 15.79 -16.18
CA GLU A 175 -15.29 15.56 -16.53
C GLU A 175 -15.47 15.20 -18.02
N GLN A 176 -14.85 15.98 -18.92
CA GLN A 176 -14.95 15.76 -20.37
C GLN A 176 -14.35 14.43 -20.82
N GLN A 177 -13.22 14.03 -20.23
CA GLN A 177 -12.56 12.77 -20.60
C GLN A 177 -13.23 11.54 -19.99
N LEU A 178 -13.74 11.66 -18.76
CA LEU A 178 -14.38 10.54 -18.09
C LEU A 178 -15.86 10.38 -18.41
N TYR A 179 -16.57 11.44 -18.74
CA TYR A 179 -18.01 11.36 -19.05
C TYR A 179 -18.36 10.31 -20.10
N PRO A 180 -17.65 10.19 -21.24
CA PRO A 180 -17.93 9.16 -22.22
C PRO A 180 -17.72 7.72 -21.69
N ILE A 181 -16.73 7.58 -20.79
CA ILE A 181 -16.38 6.28 -20.16
C ILE A 181 -17.42 5.88 -19.12
N PHE A 182 -17.91 6.85 -18.36
CA PHE A 182 -18.97 6.68 -17.36
C PHE A 182 -20.37 6.52 -17.95
N LYS A 183 -20.56 6.85 -19.24
CA LYS A 183 -21.86 6.66 -19.89
C LYS A 183 -22.36 5.21 -19.77
N ASP A 184 -21.45 4.26 -19.78
CA ASP A 184 -21.73 2.83 -19.56
C ASP A 184 -21.59 2.40 -18.08
N GLY A 185 -21.27 3.34 -17.20
CA GLY A 185 -21.06 3.12 -15.78
C GLY A 185 -19.73 2.43 -15.42
N VAL A 186 -19.29 2.65 -14.20
CA VAL A 186 -18.38 1.78 -13.45
C VAL A 186 -19.12 1.27 -12.22
N ASP A 187 -18.70 0.15 -11.69
CA ASP A 187 -19.35 -0.49 -10.53
C ASP A 187 -18.78 -0.01 -9.19
#